data_6c6fefdc648eec5cc1439243f81b1e9d
#
_entry.id   6c6fefdc648eec5cc1439243f81b1e9d
#
_cell.length_a   1.000
_cell.length_b   1.000
_cell.length_c   1.000
_cell.angle_alpha   90.00
_cell.angle_beta   90.00
_cell.angle_gamma   90.00
#
_symmetry.space_group_name_H-M   'P 1'
#
loop_
_entity.id
_entity.type
_entity.pdbx_description
1 polymer ?
#
loop_
_entity_poly.entity_id
_entity_poly.type
_entity_poly.pdbx_seq_one_letter_code
_entity_poly.pdbx_strand_id
1 'polypeptide(L)'
;MTKQEFRNLLKNGPIILDGATGSNLRLQGMPPGVCSELWVNEHPDILMKLKKDYVDAGSMAVYAPTFLANRFSLTSMGLESEVKRLNLENVKMAKDAVEGRALVAGNLSTTSQPLEPFGTMTYEKLLDIYKIGRAHV
;
A
#
# COMPACT_ATOMS: atom_id res chain seq x y z
N MET A 1 -7.79 -7.49 12.78
CA MET A 1 -6.78 -8.25 13.60
C MET A 1 -6.20 -7.33 14.65
N THR A 2 -6.17 -7.75 15.92
CA THR A 2 -5.55 -7.02 17.03
C THR A 2 -4.03 -7.24 17.06
N LYS A 3 -3.30 -6.38 17.78
CA LYS A 3 -1.85 -6.57 18.00
C LYS A 3 -1.52 -7.93 18.66
N GLN A 4 -2.40 -8.40 19.54
CA GLN A 4 -2.19 -9.67 20.22
C GLN A 4 -2.39 -10.87 19.30
N GLU A 5 -3.42 -10.84 18.46
CA GLU A 5 -3.64 -11.86 17.42
C GLU A 5 -2.46 -11.94 16.45
N PHE A 6 -1.95 -10.79 16.02
CA PHE A 6 -0.76 -10.73 15.15
C PHE A 6 0.49 -11.33 15.83
N ARG A 7 0.73 -10.96 17.10
CA ARG A 7 1.84 -11.55 17.88
C ARG A 7 1.70 -13.05 18.07
N ASN A 8 0.48 -13.55 18.27
CA ASN A 8 0.23 -14.97 18.37
C ASN A 8 0.48 -15.69 17.05
N LEU A 9 0.13 -15.07 15.94
CA LEU A 9 0.42 -15.61 14.60
C LEU A 9 1.93 -15.79 14.38
N LEU A 10 2.75 -14.82 14.80
CA LEU A 10 4.21 -14.88 14.69
C LEU A 10 4.86 -16.00 15.55
N LYS A 11 4.19 -16.49 16.58
CA LYS A 11 4.70 -17.63 17.37
C LYS A 11 4.68 -18.95 16.58
N ASN A 12 3.86 -19.05 15.55
CA ASN A 12 3.75 -20.24 14.71
C ASN A 12 4.80 -20.26 13.57
N GLY A 13 5.64 -19.24 13.46
CA GLY A 13 6.68 -19.13 12.44
C GLY A 13 6.67 -17.78 11.71
N PRO A 14 7.52 -17.62 10.71
CA PRO A 14 7.57 -16.40 9.89
C PRO A 14 6.31 -16.25 9.04
N ILE A 15 5.88 -15.02 8.83
CA ILE A 15 4.81 -14.69 7.87
C ILE A 15 5.46 -14.42 6.52
N ILE A 16 5.08 -15.18 5.50
CA ILE A 16 5.55 -15.00 4.13
C ILE A 16 4.75 -13.84 3.51
N LEU A 17 5.44 -12.79 3.12
CA LEU A 17 4.86 -11.65 2.42
C LEU A 17 4.81 -11.89 0.92
N ASP A 18 4.02 -11.08 0.21
CA ASP A 18 4.05 -11.04 -1.24
C ASP A 18 5.35 -10.39 -1.77
N GLY A 19 5.57 -10.54 -3.07
CA GLY A 19 6.75 -10.01 -3.76
C GLY A 19 6.52 -8.65 -4.43
N ALA A 20 7.39 -8.36 -5.40
CA ALA A 20 7.43 -7.09 -6.10
C ALA A 20 6.11 -6.77 -6.82
N THR A 21 5.45 -5.68 -6.45
CA THR A 21 4.25 -5.20 -7.16
C THR A 21 4.63 -4.33 -8.34
N GLY A 22 5.40 -3.25 -8.14
CA GLY A 22 5.68 -2.27 -9.19
C GLY A 22 6.36 -2.85 -10.44
N SER A 23 7.33 -3.75 -10.29
CA SER A 23 7.99 -4.42 -11.42
C SER A 23 7.01 -5.28 -12.22
N ASN A 24 6.14 -6.02 -11.54
CA ASN A 24 5.13 -6.85 -12.20
C ASN A 24 4.09 -5.99 -12.93
N LEU A 25 3.65 -4.87 -12.35
CA LEU A 25 2.73 -3.95 -13.03
C LEU A 25 3.35 -3.39 -14.31
N ARG A 26 4.66 -3.07 -14.30
CA ARG A 26 5.37 -2.62 -15.51
C ARG A 26 5.42 -3.69 -16.60
N LEU A 27 5.64 -4.95 -16.23
CA LEU A 27 5.56 -6.07 -17.18
C LEU A 27 4.16 -6.24 -17.77
N GLN A 28 3.13 -5.79 -17.06
CA GLN A 28 1.74 -5.80 -17.50
C GLN A 28 1.33 -4.48 -18.23
N GLY A 29 2.27 -3.62 -18.56
CA GLY A 29 2.03 -2.43 -19.37
C GLY A 29 1.92 -1.11 -18.61
N MET A 30 2.16 -1.08 -17.29
CA MET A 30 2.18 0.19 -16.55
C MET A 30 3.32 1.09 -17.06
N PRO A 31 3.03 2.30 -17.57
CA PRO A 31 4.07 3.21 -18.07
C PRO A 31 5.00 3.69 -16.95
N PRO A 32 6.25 4.08 -17.26
CA PRO A 32 7.10 4.74 -16.28
C PRO A 32 6.55 6.15 -15.94
N GLY A 33 6.77 6.58 -14.68
CA GLY A 33 6.43 7.94 -14.24
C GLY A 33 4.97 8.18 -13.89
N VAL A 34 4.08 7.18 -14.03
CA VAL A 34 2.68 7.30 -13.59
C VAL A 34 2.53 6.98 -12.10
N CYS A 35 1.46 7.51 -11.50
CA CYS A 35 1.05 7.12 -10.16
C CYS A 35 0.55 5.67 -10.17
N SER A 36 1.30 4.75 -9.58
CA SER A 36 0.95 3.32 -9.55
C SER A 36 -0.39 3.07 -8.85
N GLU A 37 -0.68 3.84 -7.80
CA GLU A 37 -1.91 3.74 -7.02
C GLU A 37 -3.16 4.13 -7.81
N LEU A 38 -3.05 5.11 -8.69
CA LEU A 38 -4.11 5.48 -9.62
C LEU A 38 -4.21 4.47 -10.76
N TRP A 39 -3.07 4.08 -11.33
CA TRP A 39 -3.03 3.16 -12.45
C TRP A 39 -3.68 1.80 -12.13
N VAL A 40 -3.44 1.22 -10.94
CA VAL A 40 -4.09 -0.04 -10.54
C VAL A 40 -5.58 0.13 -10.31
N ASN A 41 -6.04 1.32 -9.96
CA ASN A 41 -7.46 1.63 -9.83
C ASN A 41 -8.16 1.63 -11.19
N GLU A 42 -7.44 2.04 -12.24
CA GLU A 42 -7.91 2.02 -13.63
C GLU A 42 -7.74 0.62 -14.27
N HIS A 43 -6.90 -0.24 -13.70
CA HIS A 43 -6.60 -1.59 -14.18
C HIS A 43 -6.73 -2.63 -13.06
N PRO A 44 -7.91 -2.74 -12.41
CA PRO A 44 -8.10 -3.56 -11.21
C PRO A 44 -7.78 -5.04 -11.43
N ASP A 45 -8.13 -5.58 -12.59
CA ASP A 45 -7.93 -7.00 -12.90
C ASP A 45 -6.46 -7.41 -12.86
N ILE A 46 -5.55 -6.52 -13.27
CA ILE A 46 -4.11 -6.76 -13.26
C ILE A 46 -3.61 -6.89 -11.82
N LEU A 47 -3.99 -5.97 -10.94
CA LEU A 47 -3.60 -6.03 -9.55
C LEU A 47 -4.21 -7.23 -8.83
N MET A 48 -5.51 -7.46 -9.02
CA MET A 48 -6.23 -8.56 -8.38
C MET A 48 -5.62 -9.91 -8.76
N LYS A 49 -5.34 -10.09 -10.06
CA LYS A 49 -4.63 -11.31 -10.52
C LYS A 49 -3.26 -11.46 -9.87
N LEU A 50 -2.45 -10.40 -9.82
CA LEU A 50 -1.12 -10.44 -9.22
C LEU A 50 -1.19 -10.83 -7.73
N LYS A 51 -2.12 -10.25 -6.96
CA LYS A 51 -2.28 -10.59 -5.54
C LYS A 51 -2.76 -12.02 -5.34
N LYS A 52 -3.67 -12.48 -6.19
CA LYS A 52 -4.12 -13.87 -6.18
C LYS A 52 -2.97 -14.83 -6.48
N ASP A 53 -2.17 -14.56 -7.51
CA ASP A 53 -1.01 -15.39 -7.88
C ASP A 53 -0.01 -15.49 -6.71
N TYR A 54 0.23 -14.42 -5.96
CA TYR A 54 1.08 -14.46 -4.76
C TYR A 54 0.48 -15.32 -3.65
N VAL A 55 -0.82 -15.20 -3.40
CA VAL A 55 -1.50 -16.04 -2.39
C VAL A 55 -1.48 -17.51 -2.81
N ASP A 56 -1.72 -17.80 -4.07
CA ASP A 56 -1.66 -19.16 -4.62
C ASP A 56 -0.24 -19.76 -4.54
N ALA A 57 0.80 -18.90 -4.60
CA ALA A 57 2.20 -19.29 -4.38
C ALA A 57 2.57 -19.43 -2.88
N GLY A 58 1.66 -19.16 -1.95
CA GLY A 58 1.89 -19.35 -0.52
C GLY A 58 2.11 -18.08 0.31
N SER A 59 1.88 -16.88 -0.24
CA SER A 59 1.93 -15.65 0.56
C SER A 59 0.83 -15.64 1.62
N MET A 60 1.23 -15.40 2.86
CA MET A 60 0.34 -15.31 4.03
C MET A 60 -0.16 -13.89 4.27
N ALA A 61 0.53 -12.90 3.72
CA ALA A 61 0.13 -11.50 3.74
C ALA A 61 0.54 -10.81 2.42
N VAL A 62 -0.31 -9.89 1.95
CA VAL A 62 -0.04 -9.07 0.77
C VAL A 62 -0.10 -7.59 1.12
N TYR A 63 0.72 -6.79 0.47
CA TYR A 63 0.64 -5.34 0.58
C TYR A 63 -0.47 -4.77 -0.31
N ALA A 64 -1.32 -3.93 0.26
CA ALA A 64 -2.18 -3.06 -0.54
C ALA A 64 -1.31 -2.04 -1.30
N PRO A 65 -1.69 -1.65 -2.53
CA PRO A 65 -0.94 -0.65 -3.30
C PRO A 65 -1.24 0.76 -2.76
N THR A 66 -0.66 1.11 -1.62
CA THR A 66 -0.83 2.39 -0.93
C THR A 66 0.51 3.10 -0.66
N PHE A 67 1.58 2.61 -1.27
CA PHE A 67 2.94 3.07 -0.99
C PHE A 67 3.14 4.58 -1.18
N LEU A 68 2.67 5.13 -2.30
CA LEU A 68 2.71 6.57 -2.59
C LEU A 68 1.38 7.28 -2.27
N ALA A 69 0.37 6.59 -1.73
CA ALA A 69 -0.94 7.16 -1.45
C ALA A 69 -0.95 8.08 -0.20
N ASN A 70 0.09 8.85 0.01
CA ASN A 70 0.16 9.89 1.02
C ASN A 70 0.04 11.29 0.39
N ARG A 71 -0.42 12.26 1.19
CA ARG A 71 -0.65 13.64 0.72
C ARG A 71 0.58 14.21 0.01
N PHE A 72 1.75 14.05 0.60
CA PHE A 72 2.98 14.65 0.06
C PHE A 72 3.30 14.11 -1.34
N SER A 73 3.31 12.77 -1.51
CA SER A 73 3.61 12.15 -2.80
C SER A 73 2.54 12.47 -3.85
N LEU A 74 1.26 12.44 -3.49
CA LEU A 74 0.17 12.70 -4.42
C LEU A 74 0.07 14.19 -4.82
N THR A 75 0.42 15.12 -3.93
CA THR A 75 0.50 16.56 -4.28
C THR A 75 1.49 16.81 -5.41
N SER A 76 2.64 16.15 -5.41
CA SER A 76 3.64 16.30 -6.48
C SER A 76 3.16 15.81 -7.84
N MET A 77 2.09 15.02 -7.86
CA MET A 77 1.44 14.47 -9.07
C MET A 77 0.11 15.16 -9.40
N GLY A 78 -0.27 16.21 -8.66
CA GLY A 78 -1.56 16.88 -8.81
C GLY A 78 -2.77 16.06 -8.33
N LEU A 79 -2.55 15.06 -7.47
CA LEU A 79 -3.55 14.08 -7.02
C LEU A 79 -3.86 14.20 -5.53
N GLU A 80 -3.64 15.35 -4.90
CA GLU A 80 -3.84 15.54 -3.45
C GLU A 80 -5.26 15.20 -2.99
N SER A 81 -6.27 15.55 -3.80
CA SER A 81 -7.69 15.25 -3.49
C SER A 81 -7.99 13.75 -3.46
N GLU A 82 -7.16 12.93 -4.10
CA GLU A 82 -7.36 11.48 -4.26
C GLU A 82 -6.84 10.65 -3.09
N VAL A 83 -6.13 11.25 -2.14
CA VAL A 83 -5.49 10.52 -1.01
C VAL A 83 -6.45 9.57 -0.32
N LYS A 84 -7.62 10.05 0.07
CA LYS A 84 -8.61 9.22 0.77
C LYS A 84 -9.17 8.11 -0.12
N ARG A 85 -9.57 8.46 -1.35
CA ARG A 85 -10.17 7.53 -2.30
C ARG A 85 -9.19 6.39 -2.64
N LEU A 86 -7.97 6.73 -3.04
CA LEU A 86 -6.97 5.74 -3.44
C LEU A 86 -6.60 4.79 -2.29
N ASN A 87 -6.45 5.29 -1.05
CA ASN A 87 -6.22 4.41 0.09
C ASN A 87 -7.39 3.44 0.31
N LEU A 88 -8.64 3.92 0.29
CA LEU A 88 -9.82 3.08 0.52
C LEU A 88 -10.00 2.02 -0.58
N GLU A 89 -9.98 2.45 -1.84
CA GLU A 89 -10.25 1.58 -2.98
C GLU A 89 -9.15 0.53 -3.17
N ASN A 90 -7.87 0.93 -3.01
CA ASN A 90 -6.75 0.02 -3.17
C ASN A 90 -6.66 -1.01 -2.04
N VAL A 91 -6.99 -0.64 -0.80
CA VAL A 91 -7.10 -1.61 0.30
C VAL A 91 -8.27 -2.56 0.06
N LYS A 92 -9.43 -2.04 -0.38
CA LYS A 92 -10.58 -2.87 -0.72
C LYS A 92 -10.23 -3.85 -1.83
N MET A 93 -9.62 -3.38 -2.91
CA MET A 93 -9.20 -4.22 -4.05
C MET A 93 -8.26 -5.35 -3.61
N ALA A 94 -7.27 -5.06 -2.75
CA ALA A 94 -6.38 -6.07 -2.21
C ALA A 94 -7.13 -7.10 -1.34
N LYS A 95 -8.11 -6.66 -0.53
CA LYS A 95 -8.96 -7.56 0.26
C LYS A 95 -9.82 -8.46 -0.61
N ASP A 96 -10.44 -7.88 -1.64
CA ASP A 96 -11.27 -8.63 -2.59
C ASP A 96 -10.42 -9.68 -3.34
N ALA A 97 -9.18 -9.32 -3.74
CA ALA A 97 -8.28 -10.23 -4.44
C ALA A 97 -7.86 -11.45 -3.62
N VAL A 98 -7.63 -11.28 -2.32
CA VAL A 98 -7.17 -12.40 -1.46
C VAL A 98 -8.31 -13.24 -0.90
N GLU A 99 -9.55 -12.79 -0.98
CA GLU A 99 -10.76 -13.54 -0.57
C GLU A 99 -10.66 -14.13 0.86
N GLY A 100 -10.01 -13.41 1.77
CA GLY A 100 -9.78 -13.86 3.15
C GLY A 100 -8.68 -14.92 3.33
N ARG A 101 -8.01 -15.37 2.27
CA ARG A 101 -6.95 -16.39 2.32
C ARG A 101 -5.61 -15.88 2.82
N ALA A 102 -5.41 -14.56 2.82
CA ALA A 102 -4.21 -13.91 3.31
C ALA A 102 -4.56 -12.60 4.04
N LEU A 103 -3.63 -12.13 4.85
CA LEU A 103 -3.73 -10.81 5.46
C LEU A 103 -3.48 -9.72 4.41
N VAL A 104 -4.10 -8.55 4.60
CA VAL A 104 -3.80 -7.36 3.80
C VAL A 104 -3.15 -6.32 4.70
N ALA A 105 -1.95 -5.89 4.34
CA ALA A 105 -1.19 -4.87 5.04
C ALA A 105 -1.16 -3.57 4.23
N GLY A 106 -1.44 -2.44 4.88
CA GLY A 106 -1.19 -1.12 4.29
C GLY A 106 0.31 -0.87 4.17
N ASN A 107 0.71 -0.26 3.08
CA ASN A 107 2.11 0.08 2.81
C ASN A 107 2.33 1.59 2.94
N LEU A 108 3.27 2.00 3.78
CA LEU A 108 3.61 3.40 4.01
C LEU A 108 5.02 3.68 3.51
N SER A 109 5.15 4.63 2.59
CA SER A 109 6.46 5.11 2.12
C SER A 109 6.98 6.28 2.95
N THR A 110 8.26 6.58 2.77
CA THR A 110 8.84 7.84 3.22
C THR A 110 8.26 9.01 2.44
N THR A 111 8.18 10.20 3.05
CA THR A 111 7.89 11.46 2.35
C THR A 111 9.11 12.01 1.61
N SER A 112 10.29 11.40 1.77
CA SER A 112 11.57 11.89 1.26
C SER A 112 11.95 13.29 1.77
N GLN A 113 11.28 13.78 2.82
CA GLN A 113 11.58 15.05 3.46
C GLN A 113 12.22 14.79 4.83
N PRO A 114 13.45 15.28 5.08
CA PRO A 114 14.06 15.18 6.39
C PRO A 114 13.26 15.97 7.43
N LEU A 115 13.19 15.40 8.64
CA LEU A 115 12.62 16.09 9.80
C LEU A 115 13.55 17.20 10.31
N GLU A 116 12.99 18.18 11.01
CA GLU A 116 13.78 19.15 11.78
C GLU A 116 14.71 18.42 12.78
N PRO A 117 15.92 18.94 13.01
CA PRO A 117 16.52 20.16 12.45
C PRO A 117 17.22 19.96 11.09
N PHE A 118 17.23 18.73 10.53
CA PHE A 118 17.95 18.40 9.29
C PHE A 118 17.17 18.75 8.02
N GLY A 119 15.89 19.10 8.13
CA GLY A 119 15.01 19.50 7.05
C GLY A 119 13.94 20.47 7.55
N THR A 120 12.88 20.64 6.74
CA THR A 120 11.78 21.55 7.03
C THR A 120 10.48 20.86 7.46
N MET A 121 10.48 19.52 7.52
CA MET A 121 9.32 18.74 7.92
C MET A 121 9.23 18.69 9.44
N THR A 122 8.17 19.22 10.03
CA THR A 122 7.91 19.05 11.47
C THR A 122 7.31 17.67 11.75
N TYR A 123 7.48 17.19 12.99
CA TYR A 123 6.86 15.95 13.43
C TYR A 123 5.34 15.95 13.29
N GLU A 124 4.70 17.08 13.64
CA GLU A 124 3.24 17.25 13.55
C GLU A 124 2.74 17.13 12.11
N LYS A 125 3.44 17.77 11.16
CA LYS A 125 3.11 17.67 9.73
C LYS A 125 3.25 16.23 9.23
N LEU A 126 4.33 15.53 9.60
CA LEU A 126 4.54 14.15 9.23
C LEU A 126 3.44 13.25 9.82
N LEU A 127 3.10 13.45 11.08
CA LEU A 127 2.04 12.71 11.74
C LEU A 127 0.68 12.94 11.04
N ASP A 128 0.38 14.17 10.64
CA ASP A 128 -0.86 14.48 9.91
C ASP A 128 -0.91 13.80 8.53
N ILE A 129 0.19 13.79 7.81
CA ILE A 129 0.30 13.09 6.51
C ILE A 129 -0.06 11.60 6.65
N TYR A 130 0.45 10.93 7.68
CA TYR A 130 0.22 9.51 7.87
C TYR A 130 -1.07 9.14 8.59
N LYS A 131 -1.70 10.05 9.33
CA LYS A 131 -3.00 9.80 9.95
C LYS A 131 -4.07 9.48 8.92
N ILE A 132 -4.07 10.13 7.77
CA ILE A 132 -5.06 9.94 6.71
C ILE A 132 -4.97 8.52 6.12
N GLY A 133 -3.76 8.07 5.82
CA GLY A 133 -3.54 6.69 5.32
C GLY A 133 -3.92 5.62 6.36
N ARG A 134 -3.66 5.89 7.64
CA ARG A 134 -3.89 4.94 8.72
C ARG A 134 -5.36 4.76 9.12
N ALA A 135 -6.22 5.75 8.84
CA ALA A 135 -7.64 5.69 9.19
C ALA A 135 -8.46 4.75 8.28
N HIS A 136 -7.83 4.21 7.21
CA HIS A 136 -8.53 3.51 6.14
C HIS A 136 -7.99 2.09 5.84
N VAL A 137 -6.99 1.63 6.61
CA VAL A 137 -6.39 0.30 6.47
C VAL A 137 -6.97 -0.71 7.46
#